data_28501b0ffefbfcfeacbdf747c5d9d8fe
#
_entry.id   28501b0ffefbfcfeacbdf747c5d9d8fe
#
_cell.length_a   1.000
_cell.length_b   1.000
_cell.length_c   1.000
_cell.angle_alpha   90.00
_cell.angle_beta   90.00
_cell.angle_gamma   90.00
#
_symmetry.space_group_name_H-M   'P 1'
#
loop_
_entity.id
_entity.type
_entity.pdbx_description
1 polymer ?
#
loop_
_entity_poly.entity_id
_entity_poly.type
_entity_poly.pdbx_seq_one_letter_code
_entity_poly.pdbx_strand_id
1 'polypeptide(L)'
;MLRKKVPLPRSALRLGPHIIKSAESVKLLGLHLDRELRWHQQEAAVLAKGHTWLSQVARIARASRGIGARNMRRLYLAVCVPRMLYAADVFLAPPPSTRKLFLHGKKPQERGFMKTLRTIQRRVALAITGALSSTPTDVLNVYANLLPVAHLVDKVRFGAAL
;
A
#
# COMPACT_ATOMS: atom_id res chain seq x y z
N MET A 1 22.71 8.08 23.08
CA MET A 1 22.30 9.51 23.01
C MET A 1 21.39 9.69 21.80
N LEU A 2 20.11 9.94 22.00
CA LEU A 2 19.17 10.26 20.94
C LEU A 2 19.43 11.71 20.49
N ARG A 3 19.88 11.89 19.26
CA ARG A 3 20.01 13.22 18.66
C ARG A 3 18.66 13.91 18.68
N LYS A 4 18.51 14.98 19.49
CA LYS A 4 17.37 15.88 19.46
C LYS A 4 17.24 16.40 18.02
N LYS A 5 16.11 16.09 17.34
CA LYS A 5 15.82 16.67 16.02
C LYS A 5 15.70 18.18 16.17
N VAL A 6 16.65 18.92 15.64
CA VAL A 6 16.56 20.37 15.55
C VAL A 6 15.45 20.70 14.55
N PRO A 7 14.40 21.43 14.94
CA PRO A 7 13.38 21.85 14.01
C PRO A 7 14.02 22.81 13.00
N LEU A 8 14.01 22.43 11.72
CA LEU A 8 14.48 23.30 10.64
C LEU A 8 13.60 24.55 10.61
N PRO A 9 14.20 25.76 10.56
CA PRO A 9 13.43 27.01 10.55
C PRO A 9 12.49 27.03 9.34
N ARG A 10 11.25 27.44 9.57
CA ARG A 10 10.24 27.67 8.53
C ARG A 10 10.53 29.00 7.84
N SER A 11 11.62 29.10 7.11
CA SER A 11 11.92 30.30 6.33
C SER A 11 11.01 30.34 5.10
N ALA A 12 10.28 31.45 4.94
CA ALA A 12 9.57 31.73 3.71
C ALA A 12 10.60 32.10 2.63
N LEU A 13 10.50 31.47 1.47
CA LEU A 13 11.34 31.78 0.32
C LEU A 13 10.71 32.93 -0.47
N ARG A 14 11.48 34.00 -0.74
CA ARG A 14 11.01 35.11 -1.55
C ARG A 14 11.46 34.94 -2.99
N LEU A 15 10.51 34.83 -3.91
CA LEU A 15 10.76 34.72 -5.34
C LEU A 15 10.14 35.92 -6.06
N GLY A 16 10.92 36.98 -6.24
CA GLY A 16 10.40 38.26 -6.75
C GLY A 16 9.31 38.85 -5.82
N PRO A 17 8.10 39.17 -6.33
CA PRO A 17 6.98 39.64 -5.53
C PRO A 17 6.28 38.55 -4.72
N HIS A 18 6.56 37.27 -4.99
CA HIS A 18 5.86 36.13 -4.37
C HIS A 18 6.60 35.60 -3.15
N ILE A 19 5.85 35.32 -2.10
CA ILE A 19 6.35 34.67 -0.88
C ILE A 19 5.88 33.22 -0.87
N ILE A 20 6.81 32.28 -0.97
CA ILE A 20 6.55 30.84 -0.91
C ILE A 20 6.69 30.39 0.54
N LYS A 21 5.56 30.02 1.16
CA LYS A 21 5.55 29.47 2.52
C LYS A 21 5.86 27.99 2.50
N SER A 22 6.64 27.52 3.48
CA SER A 22 6.90 26.09 3.68
C SER A 22 5.59 25.37 3.99
N ALA A 23 5.26 24.34 3.21
CA ALA A 23 4.13 23.43 3.45
C ALA A 23 4.59 22.23 4.26
N GLU A 24 3.69 21.62 5.05
CA GLU A 24 3.99 20.40 5.79
C GLU A 24 4.02 19.16 4.88
N SER A 25 3.27 19.20 3.80
CA SER A 25 3.29 18.19 2.77
C SER A 25 3.07 18.79 1.39
N VAL A 26 3.63 18.16 0.38
CA VAL A 26 3.49 18.54 -1.01
C VAL A 26 3.18 17.31 -1.86
N LYS A 27 2.32 17.48 -2.87
CA LYS A 27 2.05 16.43 -3.84
C LYS A 27 2.96 16.61 -5.04
N LEU A 28 3.87 15.65 -5.26
CA LEU A 28 4.80 15.64 -6.39
C LEU A 28 4.60 14.36 -7.19
N LEU A 29 4.33 14.46 -8.49
CA LEU A 29 4.11 13.30 -9.39
C LEU A 29 3.12 12.26 -8.84
N GLY A 30 2.12 12.70 -8.09
CA GLY A 30 1.13 11.79 -7.50
C GLY A 30 1.50 11.19 -6.14
N LEU A 31 2.70 11.46 -5.62
CA LEU A 31 3.17 11.11 -4.29
C LEU A 31 2.96 12.26 -3.32
N HIS A 32 2.54 11.94 -2.10
CA HIS A 32 2.48 12.87 -1.00
C HIS A 32 3.79 12.80 -0.21
N LEU A 33 4.61 13.85 -0.35
CA LEU A 33 5.86 14.02 0.37
C LEU A 33 5.57 14.84 1.62
N ASP A 34 5.77 14.27 2.78
CA ASP A 34 5.75 14.99 4.05
C ASP A 34 7.18 15.42 4.43
N ARG A 35 7.28 16.49 5.18
CA ARG A 35 8.55 17.10 5.58
C ARG A 35 9.53 16.13 6.25
N GLU A 36 9.00 15.18 7.01
CA GLU A 36 9.80 14.22 7.75
C GLU A 36 10.00 12.89 7.00
N LEU A 37 9.47 12.77 5.78
CA LEU A 37 9.47 11.55 4.95
C LEU A 37 8.97 10.33 5.74
N ARG A 38 7.93 10.51 6.56
CA ARG A 38 7.28 9.43 7.30
C ARG A 38 6.22 8.70 6.47
N TRP A 39 5.80 9.31 5.35
CA TRP A 39 4.88 8.74 4.37
C TRP A 39 3.46 8.49 4.86
N HIS A 40 3.05 9.03 6.02
CA HIS A 40 1.71 8.79 6.58
C HIS A 40 0.59 9.21 5.63
N GLN A 41 0.75 10.36 4.96
CA GLN A 41 -0.25 10.85 4.01
C GLN A 41 -0.29 10.00 2.74
N GLN A 42 0.86 9.54 2.27
CA GLN A 42 0.95 8.64 1.13
C GLN A 42 0.31 7.28 1.45
N GLU A 43 0.62 6.71 2.60
CA GLU A 43 0.00 5.46 3.07
C GLU A 43 -1.53 5.61 3.14
N ALA A 44 -2.04 6.70 3.74
CA ALA A 44 -3.48 6.98 3.81
C ALA A 44 -4.12 7.10 2.42
N ALA A 45 -3.46 7.81 1.48
CA ALA A 45 -3.95 7.97 0.11
C ALA A 45 -4.00 6.63 -0.65
N VAL A 46 -3.01 5.76 -0.46
CA VAL A 46 -2.98 4.42 -1.05
C VAL A 46 -4.12 3.55 -0.52
N LEU A 47 -4.32 3.56 0.80
CA LEU A 47 -5.40 2.79 1.43
C LEU A 47 -6.78 3.29 0.99
N ALA A 48 -6.96 4.61 0.87
CA ALA A 48 -8.19 5.20 0.35
C ALA A 48 -8.49 4.71 -1.09
N LYS A 49 -7.47 4.64 -1.97
CA LYS A 49 -7.62 4.08 -3.32
C LYS A 49 -8.07 2.61 -3.29
N GLY A 50 -7.48 1.81 -2.40
CA GLY A 50 -7.86 0.40 -2.22
C GLY A 50 -9.30 0.23 -1.73
N HIS A 51 -9.72 1.00 -0.74
CA HIS A 51 -11.10 0.99 -0.23
C HIS A 51 -12.11 1.48 -1.27
N THR A 52 -11.79 2.53 -2.01
CA THR A 52 -12.64 3.03 -3.11
C THR A 52 -12.83 1.94 -4.17
N TRP A 53 -11.76 1.26 -4.55
CA TRP A 53 -11.83 0.15 -5.50
C TRP A 53 -12.71 -1.00 -4.97
N LEU A 54 -12.56 -1.39 -3.70
CA LEU A 54 -13.40 -2.41 -3.08
C LEU A 54 -14.89 -2.04 -3.13
N SER A 55 -15.23 -0.79 -2.83
CA SER A 55 -16.63 -0.33 -2.86
C SER A 55 -17.20 -0.34 -4.28
N GLN A 56 -16.40 0.02 -5.28
CA GLN A 56 -16.80 -0.04 -6.70
C GLN A 56 -17.03 -1.49 -7.14
N VAL A 57 -16.11 -2.38 -6.79
CA VAL A 57 -16.19 -3.80 -7.14
C VAL A 57 -17.37 -4.48 -6.45
N ALA A 58 -17.65 -4.16 -5.19
CA ALA A 58 -18.79 -4.72 -4.47
C ALA A 58 -20.15 -4.45 -5.18
N ARG A 59 -20.25 -3.35 -5.95
CA ARG A 59 -21.43 -3.06 -6.78
C ARG A 59 -21.55 -3.98 -7.98
N ILE A 60 -20.42 -4.44 -8.52
CA ILE A 60 -20.35 -5.22 -9.76
C ILE A 60 -20.28 -6.72 -9.44
N ALA A 61 -19.80 -7.10 -8.26
CA ALA A 61 -19.66 -8.48 -7.79
C ALA A 61 -20.97 -9.07 -7.24
N ARG A 62 -22.10 -8.83 -7.88
CA ARG A 62 -23.39 -9.42 -7.45
C ARG A 62 -23.50 -10.86 -7.89
N ALA A 63 -23.97 -11.72 -7.00
CA ALA A 63 -24.02 -13.17 -7.18
C ALA A 63 -24.81 -13.66 -8.40
N SER A 64 -25.86 -12.94 -8.83
CA SER A 64 -26.73 -13.39 -9.92
C SER A 64 -26.38 -12.86 -11.31
N ARG A 65 -25.68 -11.72 -11.41
CA ARG A 65 -25.33 -11.07 -12.69
C ARG A 65 -23.98 -10.34 -12.61
N GLY A 66 -23.11 -10.73 -11.68
CA GLY A 66 -21.84 -10.07 -11.45
C GLY A 66 -20.70 -10.57 -12.35
N ILE A 67 -19.56 -9.91 -12.21
CA ILE A 67 -18.34 -10.31 -12.89
C ILE A 67 -17.86 -11.65 -12.35
N GLY A 68 -17.57 -12.61 -13.23
CA GLY A 68 -17.02 -13.90 -12.83
C GLY A 68 -15.64 -13.78 -12.16
N ALA A 69 -15.32 -14.77 -11.32
CA ALA A 69 -14.09 -14.82 -10.50
C ALA A 69 -12.79 -14.52 -11.28
N ARG A 70 -12.67 -15.08 -12.49
CA ARG A 70 -11.51 -14.86 -13.37
C ARG A 70 -11.33 -13.40 -13.77
N ASN A 71 -12.43 -12.73 -14.14
CA ASN A 71 -12.40 -11.33 -14.55
C ASN A 71 -12.19 -10.40 -13.34
N MET A 72 -12.78 -10.74 -12.20
CA MET A 72 -12.54 -10.05 -10.94
C MET A 72 -11.06 -10.07 -10.55
N ARG A 73 -10.42 -11.24 -10.63
CA ARG A 73 -8.99 -11.38 -10.40
C ARG A 73 -8.17 -10.54 -11.37
N ARG A 74 -8.52 -10.55 -12.67
CA ARG A 74 -7.83 -9.74 -13.69
C ARG A 74 -7.95 -8.25 -13.38
N LEU A 75 -9.13 -7.77 -13.03
CA LEU A 75 -9.36 -6.38 -12.63
C LEU A 75 -8.56 -6.00 -11.39
N TYR A 76 -8.49 -6.87 -10.39
CA TYR A 76 -7.67 -6.63 -9.21
C TYR A 76 -6.20 -6.45 -9.56
N LEU A 77 -5.64 -7.40 -10.32
CA LEU A 77 -4.22 -7.37 -10.68
C LEU A 77 -3.87 -6.24 -11.66
N ALA A 78 -4.75 -5.91 -12.59
CA ALA A 78 -4.49 -4.90 -13.61
C ALA A 78 -4.79 -3.47 -13.16
N VAL A 79 -5.70 -3.27 -12.21
CA VAL A 79 -6.17 -1.93 -11.82
C VAL A 79 -5.85 -1.61 -10.36
N CYS A 80 -6.25 -2.47 -9.43
CA CYS A 80 -6.14 -2.19 -8.01
C CYS A 80 -4.68 -2.23 -7.54
N VAL A 81 -3.97 -3.31 -7.87
CA VAL A 81 -2.57 -3.51 -7.45
C VAL A 81 -1.66 -2.38 -7.95
N PRO A 82 -1.64 -1.99 -9.25
CA PRO A 82 -0.80 -0.90 -9.70
C PRO A 82 -1.16 0.45 -9.07
N ARG A 83 -2.44 0.70 -8.79
CA ARG A 83 -2.88 1.94 -8.14
C ARG A 83 -2.47 2.01 -6.68
N MET A 84 -2.51 0.90 -5.95
CA MET A 84 -2.10 0.84 -4.55
C MET A 84 -0.59 0.83 -4.39
N LEU A 85 0.12 0.12 -5.26
CA LEU A 85 1.57 -0.04 -5.18
C LEU A 85 2.34 0.98 -6.06
N TYR A 86 1.65 2.03 -6.54
CA TYR A 86 2.30 3.11 -7.28
C TYR A 86 3.40 3.74 -6.41
N ALA A 87 4.62 3.77 -6.94
CA ALA A 87 5.82 4.28 -6.27
C ALA A 87 6.12 3.60 -4.91
N ALA A 88 5.70 2.34 -4.73
CA ALA A 88 5.97 1.55 -3.53
C ALA A 88 7.48 1.37 -3.26
N ASP A 89 8.29 1.40 -4.32
CA ASP A 89 9.75 1.41 -4.29
C ASP A 89 10.32 2.64 -3.58
N VAL A 90 9.65 3.78 -3.65
CA VAL A 90 10.10 5.04 -3.03
C VAL A 90 9.74 5.10 -1.54
N PHE A 91 8.48 4.78 -1.17
CA PHE A 91 8.00 5.01 0.20
C PHE A 91 8.00 3.76 1.11
N LEU A 92 8.06 2.55 0.54
CA LEU A 92 8.20 1.33 1.32
C LEU A 92 9.69 0.98 1.46
N ALA A 93 10.25 1.30 2.62
CA ALA A 93 11.61 0.87 2.93
C ALA A 93 11.73 -0.66 2.82
N PRO A 94 12.91 -1.19 2.38
CA PRO A 94 13.14 -2.62 2.36
C PRO A 94 12.89 -3.22 3.75
N PRO A 95 12.31 -4.44 3.85
CA PRO A 95 12.25 -5.13 5.11
C PRO A 95 13.67 -5.23 5.68
N PRO A 96 13.85 -5.06 6.98
CA PRO A 96 15.16 -5.25 7.60
C PRO A 96 15.67 -6.64 7.17
N SER A 97 16.90 -6.69 6.67
CA SER A 97 17.48 -7.91 6.09
C SER A 97 17.14 -9.10 6.98
N THR A 98 16.60 -10.15 6.40
CA THR A 98 16.12 -11.38 7.06
C THR A 98 17.18 -11.93 8.03
N ARG A 99 18.46 -11.67 7.78
CA ARG A 99 19.58 -12.08 8.61
C ARG A 99 19.58 -11.49 10.03
N LYS A 100 19.11 -10.23 10.21
CA LYS A 100 18.98 -9.61 11.55
C LYS A 100 17.78 -10.13 12.33
N LEU A 101 16.75 -10.62 11.63
CA LEU A 101 15.54 -11.14 12.24
C LEU A 101 15.73 -12.49 12.92
N PHE A 102 16.48 -13.40 12.27
CA PHE A 102 16.74 -14.72 12.83
C PHE A 102 17.65 -14.69 14.06
N LEU A 103 18.48 -13.65 14.21
CA LEU A 103 19.39 -13.53 15.36
C LEU A 103 18.74 -13.07 16.66
N HIS A 104 17.54 -12.48 16.61
CA HIS A 104 16.90 -11.92 17.81
C HIS A 104 15.55 -12.56 18.17
N GLY A 105 15.11 -13.64 17.50
CA GLY A 105 13.89 -14.39 17.84
C GLY A 105 12.58 -13.59 17.83
N LYS A 106 12.62 -12.30 17.54
CA LYS A 106 11.42 -11.45 17.49
C LYS A 106 10.86 -11.45 16.07
N LYS A 107 9.62 -11.92 15.92
CA LYS A 107 8.87 -11.73 14.67
C LYS A 107 8.86 -10.22 14.33
N PRO A 108 9.16 -9.83 13.07
CA PRO A 108 9.11 -8.43 12.68
C PRO A 108 7.69 -7.93 12.91
N GLN A 109 7.57 -6.84 13.67
CA GLN A 109 6.28 -6.19 13.82
C GLN A 109 5.89 -5.61 12.46
N GLU A 110 4.86 -6.18 11.86
CA GLU A 110 4.36 -5.75 10.58
C GLU A 110 3.84 -4.31 10.70
N ARG A 111 4.28 -3.43 9.80
CA ARG A 111 3.77 -2.05 9.77
C ARG A 111 2.25 -2.06 9.59
N GLY A 112 1.54 -1.17 10.27
CA GLY A 112 0.09 -1.08 10.20
C GLY A 112 -0.44 -0.96 8.76
N PHE A 113 0.30 -0.29 7.89
CA PHE A 113 0.05 -0.19 6.46
C PHE A 113 -0.02 -1.56 5.75
N MET A 114 0.98 -2.43 5.96
CA MET A 114 1.00 -3.77 5.37
C MET A 114 -0.15 -4.63 5.86
N LYS A 115 -0.50 -4.52 7.15
CA LYS A 115 -1.67 -5.20 7.73
C LYS A 115 -2.97 -4.76 7.03
N THR A 116 -3.12 -3.46 6.78
CA THR A 116 -4.30 -2.92 6.09
C THR A 116 -4.35 -3.35 4.62
N LEU A 117 -3.22 -3.35 3.90
CA LEU A 117 -3.16 -3.89 2.54
C LEU A 117 -3.56 -5.37 2.49
N ARG A 118 -3.11 -6.17 3.45
CA ARG A 118 -3.50 -7.58 3.59
C ARG A 118 -5.01 -7.73 3.83
N THR A 119 -5.60 -6.84 4.63
CA THR A 119 -7.05 -6.82 4.85
C THR A 119 -7.82 -6.50 3.56
N ILE A 120 -7.33 -5.55 2.75
CA ILE A 120 -7.91 -5.23 1.45
C ILE A 120 -7.84 -6.45 0.53
N GLN A 121 -6.66 -7.07 0.39
CA GLN A 121 -6.49 -8.28 -0.43
C GLN A 121 -7.39 -9.42 0.03
N ARG A 122 -7.51 -9.66 1.34
CA ARG A 122 -8.41 -10.67 1.89
C ARG A 122 -9.86 -10.46 1.42
N ARG A 123 -10.37 -9.21 1.49
CA ARG A 123 -11.71 -8.88 1.01
C ARG A 123 -11.88 -9.13 -0.48
N VAL A 124 -10.86 -8.82 -1.28
CA VAL A 124 -10.84 -9.13 -2.70
C VAL A 124 -10.87 -10.64 -2.95
N ALA A 125 -10.04 -11.39 -2.23
CA ALA A 125 -9.97 -12.85 -2.35
C ALA A 125 -11.32 -13.51 -1.98
N LEU A 126 -11.99 -13.03 -0.94
CA LEU A 126 -13.36 -13.44 -0.60
C LEU A 126 -14.35 -13.14 -1.73
N ALA A 127 -14.28 -11.96 -2.34
CA ALA A 127 -15.14 -11.59 -3.46
C ALA A 127 -14.88 -12.43 -4.73
N ILE A 128 -13.62 -12.84 -4.95
CA ILE A 128 -13.24 -13.70 -6.08
C ILE A 128 -13.72 -15.14 -5.88
N THR A 129 -13.52 -15.69 -4.67
CA THR A 129 -13.76 -17.11 -4.39
C THR A 129 -15.20 -17.41 -3.97
N GLY A 130 -15.93 -16.40 -3.48
CA GLY A 130 -17.24 -16.61 -2.84
C GLY A 130 -17.16 -17.41 -1.53
N ALA A 131 -15.97 -17.55 -0.95
CA ALA A 131 -15.74 -18.35 0.25
C ALA A 131 -16.33 -17.68 1.51
N LEU A 132 -16.49 -18.45 2.58
CA LEU A 132 -16.96 -17.97 3.86
C LEU A 132 -15.93 -17.00 4.50
N SER A 133 -16.43 -16.01 5.24
CA SER A 133 -15.59 -15.02 5.92
C SER A 133 -14.62 -15.62 6.93
N SER A 134 -14.89 -16.83 7.45
CA SER A 134 -14.04 -17.59 8.36
C SER A 134 -12.84 -18.27 7.69
N THR A 135 -12.82 -18.37 6.35
CA THR A 135 -11.76 -19.07 5.61
C THR A 135 -10.39 -18.43 5.87
N PRO A 136 -9.34 -19.22 6.17
CA PRO A 136 -7.97 -18.72 6.36
C PRO A 136 -7.45 -17.95 5.14
N THR A 137 -6.68 -16.90 5.37
CA THR A 137 -6.20 -15.99 4.29
C THR A 137 -5.28 -16.70 3.31
N ASP A 138 -4.46 -17.65 3.76
CA ASP A 138 -3.53 -18.38 2.91
C ASP A 138 -4.28 -19.28 1.92
N VAL A 139 -5.33 -19.95 2.42
CA VAL A 139 -6.23 -20.76 1.59
C VAL A 139 -6.94 -19.89 0.55
N LEU A 140 -7.46 -18.72 0.96
CA LEU A 140 -8.08 -17.76 0.04
C LEU A 140 -7.13 -17.30 -1.06
N ASN A 141 -5.87 -17.00 -0.72
CA ASN A 141 -4.88 -16.57 -1.70
C ASN A 141 -4.60 -17.65 -2.73
N VAL A 142 -4.51 -18.93 -2.30
CA VAL A 142 -4.31 -20.08 -3.20
C VAL A 142 -5.52 -20.24 -4.14
N TYR A 143 -6.74 -20.29 -3.60
CA TYR A 143 -7.95 -20.44 -4.42
C TYR A 143 -8.19 -19.27 -5.37
N ALA A 144 -7.92 -18.04 -4.92
CA ALA A 144 -8.01 -16.86 -5.76
C ALA A 144 -6.82 -16.74 -6.74
N ASN A 145 -5.81 -17.60 -6.63
CA ASN A 145 -4.54 -17.53 -7.35
C ASN A 145 -3.91 -16.12 -7.24
N LEU A 146 -3.80 -15.62 -6.01
CA LEU A 146 -3.22 -14.33 -5.69
C LEU A 146 -1.92 -14.53 -4.90
N LEU A 147 -0.88 -13.81 -5.29
CA LEU A 147 0.34 -13.72 -4.49
C LEU A 147 0.03 -12.94 -3.19
N PRO A 148 0.56 -13.38 -2.03
CA PRO A 148 0.48 -12.59 -0.80
C PRO A 148 1.01 -11.16 -1.01
N VAL A 149 0.42 -10.18 -0.31
CA VAL A 149 0.76 -8.74 -0.46
C VAL A 149 2.26 -8.48 -0.33
N ALA A 150 2.95 -9.16 0.58
CA ALA A 150 4.39 -9.00 0.75
C ALA A 150 5.15 -9.28 -0.55
N HIS A 151 4.84 -10.38 -1.22
CA HIS A 151 5.46 -10.74 -2.50
C HIS A 151 5.05 -9.82 -3.66
N LEU A 152 3.82 -9.28 -3.63
CA LEU A 152 3.40 -8.27 -4.60
C LEU A 152 4.21 -6.97 -4.44
N VAL A 153 4.43 -6.53 -3.21
CA VAL A 153 5.27 -5.37 -2.91
C VAL A 153 6.71 -5.61 -3.36
N ASP A 154 7.27 -6.77 -3.02
CA ASP A 154 8.64 -7.12 -3.43
C ASP A 154 8.77 -7.16 -4.96
N LYS A 155 7.80 -7.76 -5.66
CA LYS A 155 7.78 -7.79 -7.14
C LYS A 155 7.80 -6.39 -7.74
N VAL A 156 7.02 -5.45 -7.22
CA VAL A 156 7.00 -4.06 -7.71
C VAL A 156 8.34 -3.37 -7.44
N ARG A 157 8.91 -3.58 -6.26
CA ARG A 157 10.20 -2.99 -5.87
C ARG A 157 11.36 -3.51 -6.71
N PHE A 158 11.43 -4.83 -6.91
CA PHE A 158 12.47 -5.42 -7.77
C PHE A 158 12.27 -5.10 -9.24
N GLY A 159 11.02 -5.01 -9.71
CA GLY A 159 10.73 -4.61 -11.09
C GLY A 159 11.06 -3.15 -11.40
N ALA A 160 11.11 -2.28 -10.41
CA ALA A 160 11.54 -0.89 -10.57
C ALA A 160 13.08 -0.73 -10.53
N ALA A 161 13.81 -1.76 -10.08
CA ALA A 161 15.28 -1.74 -9.98
C ALA A 161 15.99 -2.30 -11.23
N LEU A 162 15.23 -2.81 -12.21
CA LEU A 162 15.71 -3.30 -13.52
C LEU A 162 15.45 -2.29 -14.62
#